data_20459b930f9b0d533b3f14d3a1cb2d6f
#
_entry.id   20459b930f9b0d533b3f14d3a1cb2d6f
#
_cell.length_a   1.000
_cell.length_b   1.000
_cell.length_c   1.000
_cell.angle_alpha   90.00
_cell.angle_beta   90.00
_cell.angle_gamma   90.00
#
_symmetry.space_group_name_H-M   'P 1'
#
loop_
_entity.id
_entity.type
_entity.pdbx_description
1 polymer ?
#
loop_
_entity_poly.entity_id
_entity_poly.type
_entity_poly.pdbx_seq_one_letter_code
_entity_poly.pdbx_strand_id
1 'polypeptide(L)'
;MNYHWLYKKKSLRIKFEDGLYGMNQKINLINPPFLHSFGDVANYQISKELGLLSPGFHPVRVFLNHEFMGVYIYLDQIDESFLRENKRMPGSIYFGDGAPLNDEQVKDLWGSETYWDKKAARNAEQKLNREDIQAFVQAVQLDNAAFYDFFETMMDKEAFLTFMALDRLTDTYHHDYNHNHKIYFDPYKGQFEPIQWDLNNWNNIPKKDLSLNPLLLKVKENPLYDAAIDKIIFEFYKNKGLERLISIYKKSTSQSLEDIRANKNRDAASSQHQGGLRGWYSVPFTIKEFEQGLEKDIQILQSRKSYILDLLNKSKIEFKTQEIQNKSLVTFKVQGNSPISLSFPNGLTA
;
A
#
# COMPACT_ATOMS: atom_id res chain seq x y z
N MET A 1 3.48 -19.80 -9.56
CA MET A 1 4.91 -19.98 -9.94
C MET A 1 5.64 -18.71 -9.59
N ASN A 2 6.75 -18.82 -8.87
CA ASN A 2 7.50 -17.63 -8.47
C ASN A 2 8.27 -17.08 -9.67
N TYR A 3 7.76 -16.05 -10.35
CA TYR A 3 8.34 -15.46 -11.55
C TYR A 3 9.78 -14.93 -11.34
N HIS A 4 10.21 -14.67 -10.10
CA HIS A 4 11.58 -14.29 -9.77
C HIS A 4 12.63 -15.31 -10.22
N TRP A 5 12.25 -16.56 -10.45
CA TRP A 5 13.14 -17.60 -10.98
C TRP A 5 13.32 -17.56 -12.50
N LEU A 6 12.48 -16.81 -13.22
CA LEU A 6 12.56 -16.71 -14.69
C LEU A 6 13.73 -15.83 -15.16
N TYR A 7 14.15 -14.87 -14.34
CA TYR A 7 15.20 -13.95 -14.73
C TYR A 7 16.59 -14.57 -14.66
N LYS A 8 17.50 -14.15 -15.56
CA LYS A 8 18.91 -14.48 -15.48
C LYS A 8 19.54 -13.91 -14.20
N LYS A 9 19.21 -12.66 -13.89
CA LYS A 9 19.61 -12.01 -12.64
C LYS A 9 18.60 -12.35 -11.55
N LYS A 10 19.05 -13.11 -10.54
CA LYS A 10 18.18 -13.58 -9.45
C LYS A 10 18.08 -12.54 -8.34
N SER A 11 16.92 -12.47 -7.71
CA SER A 11 16.80 -11.79 -6.42
C SER A 11 17.58 -12.57 -5.34
N LEU A 12 18.16 -11.86 -4.39
CA LEU A 12 19.01 -12.44 -3.34
C LEU A 12 18.45 -12.09 -1.97
N ARG A 13 18.56 -13.03 -1.04
CA ARG A 13 18.39 -12.78 0.39
C ARG A 13 19.73 -13.06 1.06
N ILE A 14 20.26 -12.05 1.74
CA ILE A 14 21.53 -12.15 2.47
C ILE A 14 21.20 -12.22 3.96
N LYS A 15 21.74 -13.23 4.62
CA LYS A 15 21.71 -13.37 6.08
C LYS A 15 23.11 -13.15 6.60
N PHE A 16 23.26 -12.28 7.56
CA PHE A 16 24.52 -12.03 8.27
C PHE A 16 24.57 -12.96 9.48
N GLU A 17 25.61 -13.79 9.57
CA GLU A 17 25.74 -14.77 10.67
C GLU A 17 26.21 -14.09 11.94
N ASP A 18 27.27 -13.26 11.85
CA ASP A 18 27.93 -12.61 12.99
C ASP A 18 27.87 -11.08 12.90
N GLY A 19 26.88 -10.52 12.23
CA GLY A 19 26.81 -9.07 12.04
C GLY A 19 25.44 -8.58 11.64
N LEU A 20 25.37 -7.27 11.50
CA LEU A 20 24.17 -6.55 11.07
C LEU A 20 24.55 -5.62 9.92
N TYR A 21 23.65 -5.47 8.98
CA TYR A 21 23.63 -4.33 8.05
C TYR A 21 22.65 -3.30 8.59
N GLY A 22 23.17 -2.21 9.16
CA GLY A 22 22.34 -1.35 10.01
C GLY A 22 21.83 -2.13 11.23
N MET A 23 20.53 -2.24 11.40
CA MET A 23 19.89 -3.06 12.44
C MET A 23 19.40 -4.43 11.92
N ASN A 24 19.59 -4.71 10.64
CA ASN A 24 19.04 -5.87 9.96
C ASN A 24 20.01 -7.06 9.95
N GLN A 25 19.55 -8.21 10.43
CA GLN A 25 20.25 -9.49 10.26
C GLN A 25 20.04 -10.11 8.88
N LYS A 26 19.03 -9.65 8.17
CA LYS A 26 18.67 -10.10 6.82
C LYS A 26 18.28 -8.92 5.96
N ILE A 27 18.77 -8.94 4.73
CA ILE A 27 18.35 -7.98 3.70
C ILE A 27 17.89 -8.72 2.46
N ASN A 28 16.99 -8.10 1.72
CA ASN A 28 16.56 -8.61 0.43
C ASN A 28 17.07 -7.66 -0.66
N LEU A 29 17.68 -8.24 -1.69
CA LEU A 29 18.08 -7.55 -2.90
C LEU A 29 17.18 -8.07 -4.02
N ILE A 30 16.19 -7.28 -4.39
CA ILE A 30 15.21 -7.66 -5.38
C ILE A 30 15.70 -7.25 -6.77
N ASN A 31 15.75 -8.20 -7.69
CA ASN A 31 15.90 -7.84 -9.09
C ASN A 31 14.64 -7.11 -9.55
N PRO A 32 14.71 -5.83 -10.02
CA PRO A 32 13.52 -5.12 -10.46
C PRO A 32 12.80 -5.92 -11.56
N PRO A 33 11.60 -6.46 -11.29
CA PRO A 33 10.95 -7.37 -12.25
C PRO A 33 10.22 -6.64 -13.38
N PHE A 34 9.96 -5.36 -13.22
CA PHE A 34 9.17 -4.57 -14.17
C PHE A 34 9.85 -3.26 -14.51
N LEU A 35 9.50 -2.70 -15.67
CA LEU A 35 10.00 -1.38 -16.10
C LEU A 35 9.67 -0.28 -15.10
N HIS A 36 8.51 -0.38 -14.44
CA HIS A 36 8.01 0.56 -13.45
C HIS A 36 8.38 0.24 -11.99
N SER A 37 9.25 -0.75 -11.73
CA SER A 37 9.64 -1.11 -10.34
C SER A 37 10.25 0.05 -9.55
N PHE A 38 10.76 1.07 -10.21
CA PHE A 38 11.25 2.30 -9.57
C PHE A 38 10.12 3.20 -9.07
N GLY A 39 8.89 3.02 -9.56
CA GLY A 39 7.71 3.70 -9.03
C GLY A 39 7.43 3.30 -7.59
N ASP A 40 7.66 2.04 -7.23
CA ASP A 40 7.51 1.58 -5.85
C ASP A 40 8.50 2.26 -4.88
N VAL A 41 9.68 2.68 -5.35
CA VAL A 41 10.59 3.51 -4.54
C VAL A 41 9.88 4.78 -4.08
N ALA A 42 9.15 5.43 -4.98
CA ALA A 42 8.38 6.63 -4.65
C ALA A 42 7.18 6.31 -3.75
N ASN A 43 6.46 5.22 -4.00
CA ASN A 43 5.33 4.78 -3.21
C ASN A 43 5.73 4.51 -1.75
N TYR A 44 6.79 3.73 -1.52
CA TYR A 44 7.27 3.44 -0.16
C TYR A 44 7.79 4.70 0.56
N GLN A 45 8.45 5.60 -0.15
CA GLN A 45 8.91 6.85 0.44
C GLN A 45 7.74 7.76 0.81
N ILE A 46 6.76 7.93 -0.06
CA ILE A 46 5.54 8.70 0.23
C ILE A 46 4.76 8.08 1.39
N SER A 47 4.67 6.76 1.46
CA SER A 47 4.04 6.07 2.60
C SER A 47 4.68 6.45 3.93
N LYS A 48 6.02 6.49 3.99
CA LYS A 48 6.75 6.96 5.17
C LYS A 48 6.50 8.44 5.48
N GLU A 49 6.48 9.30 4.47
CA GLU A 49 6.19 10.73 4.62
C GLU A 49 4.76 10.98 5.13
N LEU A 50 3.82 10.09 4.82
CA LEU A 50 2.45 10.09 5.33
C LEU A 50 2.29 9.41 6.71
N GLY A 51 3.38 8.93 7.30
CA GLY A 51 3.39 8.34 8.65
C GLY A 51 3.08 6.85 8.71
N LEU A 52 2.91 6.16 7.58
CA LEU A 52 2.66 4.73 7.54
C LEU A 52 3.91 3.91 7.86
N LEU A 53 3.72 2.76 8.50
CA LEU A 53 4.75 1.73 8.56
C LEU A 53 5.09 1.26 7.15
N SER A 54 6.35 1.42 6.75
CA SER A 54 6.80 1.12 5.39
C SER A 54 8.27 0.68 5.42
N PRO A 55 8.63 -0.42 4.75
CA PRO A 55 10.01 -0.88 4.67
C PRO A 55 10.90 0.09 3.90
N GLY A 56 12.20 0.02 4.15
CA GLY A 56 13.21 0.63 3.29
C GLY A 56 13.17 -0.02 1.93
N PHE A 57 13.05 0.80 0.88
CA PHE A 57 12.96 0.35 -0.50
C PHE A 57 13.67 1.37 -1.39
N HIS A 58 14.87 1.01 -1.88
CA HIS A 58 15.67 1.92 -2.70
C HIS A 58 16.63 1.16 -3.62
N PRO A 59 17.02 1.76 -4.77
CA PRO A 59 17.96 1.13 -5.68
C PRO A 59 19.37 1.08 -5.08
N VAL A 60 20.07 -0.02 -5.32
CA VAL A 60 21.46 -0.26 -4.91
C VAL A 60 22.25 -0.90 -6.03
N ARG A 61 23.55 -0.61 -6.07
CA ARG A 61 24.53 -1.27 -6.95
C ARG A 61 25.06 -2.51 -6.26
N VAL A 62 24.97 -3.64 -6.93
CA VAL A 62 25.44 -4.92 -6.38
C VAL A 62 26.69 -5.37 -7.12
N PHE A 63 27.74 -5.68 -6.36
CA PHE A 63 28.97 -6.30 -6.85
C PHE A 63 29.14 -7.65 -6.16
N LEU A 64 29.43 -8.68 -6.93
CA LEU A 64 29.76 -10.01 -6.42
C LEU A 64 31.14 -10.39 -6.95
N ASN A 65 32.09 -10.66 -6.05
CA ASN A 65 33.47 -10.96 -6.41
C ASN A 65 34.06 -9.93 -7.40
N HIS A 66 33.83 -8.64 -7.12
CA HIS A 66 34.28 -7.50 -7.94
C HIS A 66 33.56 -7.36 -9.30
N GLU A 67 32.64 -8.26 -9.66
CA GLU A 67 31.81 -8.12 -10.87
C GLU A 67 30.55 -7.34 -10.58
N PHE A 68 30.22 -6.38 -11.45
CA PHE A 68 28.98 -5.61 -11.36
C PHE A 68 27.78 -6.46 -11.81
N MET A 69 26.90 -6.77 -10.84
CA MET A 69 25.70 -7.57 -11.07
C MET A 69 24.50 -6.75 -11.53
N GLY A 70 24.63 -5.42 -11.53
CA GLY A 70 23.58 -4.49 -11.92
C GLY A 70 22.89 -3.79 -10.75
N VAL A 71 21.80 -3.09 -11.07
CA VAL A 71 20.95 -2.42 -10.08
C VAL A 71 19.96 -3.42 -9.49
N TYR A 72 19.92 -3.47 -8.17
CA TYR A 72 18.90 -4.17 -7.40
C TYR A 72 18.11 -3.16 -6.59
N ILE A 73 16.96 -3.57 -6.11
CA ILE A 73 16.22 -2.85 -5.09
C ILE A 73 16.53 -3.50 -3.74
N TYR A 74 17.08 -2.70 -2.83
CA TYR A 74 17.17 -3.06 -1.42
C TYR A 74 15.76 -3.02 -0.82
N LEU A 75 15.40 -4.05 -0.06
CA LEU A 75 14.11 -4.13 0.63
C LEU A 75 14.37 -4.68 2.04
N ASP A 76 13.92 -3.92 3.06
CA ASP A 76 13.97 -4.37 4.43
C ASP A 76 13.21 -5.69 4.61
N GLN A 77 13.73 -6.54 5.48
CA GLN A 77 12.96 -7.66 5.99
C GLN A 77 11.95 -7.16 7.01
N ILE A 78 10.67 -7.42 6.79
CA ILE A 78 9.62 -7.08 7.77
C ILE A 78 9.67 -8.13 8.90
N ASP A 79 10.37 -7.78 9.97
CA ASP A 79 10.54 -8.57 11.19
C ASP A 79 10.70 -7.64 12.41
N GLU A 80 11.23 -8.15 13.52
CA GLU A 80 11.46 -7.35 14.73
C GLU A 80 12.40 -6.18 14.51
N SER A 81 13.42 -6.32 13.65
CA SER A 81 14.35 -5.23 13.32
C SER A 81 13.62 -4.08 12.63
N PHE A 82 12.71 -4.40 11.71
CA PHE A 82 11.85 -3.43 11.07
C PHE A 82 11.00 -2.63 12.07
N LEU A 83 10.43 -3.30 13.10
CA LEU A 83 9.66 -2.62 14.13
C LEU A 83 10.53 -1.62 14.90
N ARG A 84 11.75 -2.02 15.30
CA ARG A 84 12.72 -1.15 15.99
C ARG A 84 13.12 0.07 15.15
N GLU A 85 13.42 -0.13 13.88
CA GLU A 85 13.78 0.96 12.96
C GLU A 85 12.64 1.97 12.82
N ASN A 86 11.40 1.50 12.84
CA ASN A 86 10.20 2.33 12.79
C ASN A 86 9.72 2.78 14.18
N LYS A 87 10.53 2.61 15.24
CA LYS A 87 10.22 3.02 16.63
C LYS A 87 8.92 2.40 17.15
N ARG A 88 8.67 1.15 16.81
CA ARG A 88 7.57 0.34 17.32
C ARG A 88 8.06 -0.67 18.35
N MET A 89 7.20 -0.97 19.31
CA MET A 89 7.48 -2.01 20.31
C MET A 89 7.52 -3.39 19.64
N PRO A 90 8.31 -4.35 20.18
CA PRO A 90 8.21 -5.74 19.76
C PRO A 90 6.79 -6.26 19.92
N GLY A 91 6.21 -6.75 18.85
CA GLY A 91 4.82 -7.23 18.79
C GLY A 91 4.60 -8.21 17.66
N SER A 92 3.35 -8.58 17.43
CA SER A 92 2.99 -9.54 16.40
C SER A 92 2.96 -8.89 15.02
N ILE A 93 3.59 -9.52 14.03
CA ILE A 93 3.47 -9.15 12.62
C ILE A 93 2.79 -10.30 11.89
N TYR A 94 1.75 -9.97 11.14
CA TYR A 94 0.98 -10.92 10.35
C TYR A 94 1.08 -10.61 8.86
N PHE A 95 1.27 -11.66 8.07
CA PHE A 95 1.26 -11.61 6.62
C PHE A 95 0.03 -12.36 6.12
N GLY A 96 -0.84 -11.65 5.44
CA GLY A 96 -1.97 -12.19 4.73
C GLY A 96 -1.61 -12.42 3.26
N ASP A 97 -1.15 -13.63 2.98
CA ASP A 97 -0.84 -14.10 1.63
C ASP A 97 -1.53 -15.44 1.43
N GLY A 98 -2.82 -15.41 1.13
CA GLY A 98 -3.71 -16.55 1.34
C GLY A 98 -3.73 -17.62 0.27
N ALA A 99 -3.15 -17.44 -0.92
CA ALA A 99 -3.26 -18.50 -1.92
C ALA A 99 -2.03 -18.68 -2.79
N PRO A 100 -1.57 -19.92 -3.00
CA PRO A 100 -0.80 -20.25 -4.17
C PRO A 100 -1.68 -20.05 -5.42
N LEU A 101 -1.14 -19.37 -6.42
CA LEU A 101 -1.79 -19.05 -7.71
C LEU A 101 -2.37 -20.25 -8.49
N ASN A 102 -2.24 -21.47 -7.97
CA ASN A 102 -2.61 -22.72 -8.62
C ASN A 102 -3.71 -23.49 -7.88
N ASP A 103 -4.31 -22.93 -6.84
CA ASP A 103 -5.38 -23.61 -6.14
C ASP A 103 -6.73 -23.14 -6.70
N GLU A 104 -7.58 -24.07 -7.10
CA GLU A 104 -8.94 -23.79 -7.62
C GLU A 104 -9.85 -23.15 -6.55
N GLN A 105 -9.40 -23.14 -5.29
CA GLN A 105 -10.06 -22.46 -4.18
C GLN A 105 -9.23 -21.25 -3.72
N VAL A 106 -9.50 -20.11 -4.32
CA VAL A 106 -8.97 -18.83 -3.84
C VAL A 106 -9.51 -18.59 -2.42
N LYS A 107 -8.61 -18.61 -1.44
CA LYS A 107 -8.97 -18.44 -0.03
C LYS A 107 -9.12 -16.96 0.29
N ASP A 108 -10.29 -16.60 0.78
CA ASP A 108 -10.53 -15.27 1.34
C ASP A 108 -9.78 -15.14 2.68
N LEU A 109 -8.80 -14.24 2.76
CA LEU A 109 -8.05 -13.95 3.98
C LEU A 109 -8.95 -13.59 5.16
N TRP A 110 -10.08 -13.00 4.88
CA TRP A 110 -11.05 -12.53 5.87
C TRP A 110 -12.00 -13.63 6.35
N GLY A 111 -11.84 -14.83 5.79
CA GLY A 111 -12.61 -16.03 6.21
C GLY A 111 -11.99 -16.79 7.37
N SER A 112 -10.67 -16.66 7.61
CA SER A 112 -10.00 -17.36 8.71
C SER A 112 -8.65 -16.73 9.07
N GLU A 113 -8.36 -16.66 10.37
CA GLU A 113 -7.06 -16.26 10.93
C GLU A 113 -5.91 -17.21 10.54
N THR A 114 -6.24 -18.43 10.15
CA THR A 114 -5.24 -19.44 9.73
C THR A 114 -4.55 -19.09 8.41
N TYR A 115 -5.14 -18.19 7.61
CA TYR A 115 -4.57 -17.69 6.35
C TYR A 115 -3.55 -16.58 6.56
N TRP A 116 -3.37 -16.12 7.81
CA TRP A 116 -2.41 -15.10 8.17
C TRP A 116 -1.18 -15.71 8.82
N ASP A 117 -0.04 -15.60 8.18
CA ASP A 117 1.23 -16.08 8.70
C ASP A 117 1.79 -15.14 9.78
N LYS A 118 1.99 -15.62 11.00
CA LYS A 118 2.66 -14.86 12.06
C LYS A 118 4.17 -14.89 11.85
N LYS A 119 4.76 -13.76 11.43
CA LYS A 119 6.19 -13.64 11.08
C LYS A 119 7.05 -13.13 12.23
N ALA A 120 6.50 -12.35 13.14
CA ALA A 120 7.16 -11.92 14.36
C ALA A 120 6.24 -12.10 15.56
N ALA A 121 6.81 -12.41 16.70
CA ALA A 121 6.15 -12.51 17.98
C ALA A 121 7.20 -12.25 19.06
N ARG A 122 6.79 -11.64 20.17
CA ARG A 122 7.67 -11.29 21.27
C ARG A 122 8.38 -12.49 21.91
N ASN A 123 7.71 -13.63 21.97
CA ASN A 123 8.25 -14.88 22.53
C ASN A 123 7.60 -16.12 21.89
N ALA A 124 8.08 -17.32 22.26
CA ALA A 124 7.60 -18.57 21.71
C ALA A 124 6.11 -18.85 21.98
N GLU A 125 5.60 -18.47 23.17
CA GLU A 125 4.19 -18.65 23.53
C GLU A 125 3.29 -17.77 22.67
N GLN A 126 3.68 -16.54 22.44
CA GLN A 126 2.96 -15.62 21.57
C GLN A 126 2.95 -16.06 20.10
N LYS A 127 3.88 -16.91 19.66
CA LYS A 127 3.83 -17.49 18.31
C LYS A 127 2.58 -18.33 18.06
N LEU A 128 2.10 -19.02 19.07
CA LEU A 128 0.93 -19.90 18.98
C LEU A 128 -0.38 -19.16 19.25
N ASN A 129 -0.33 -18.07 20.01
CA ASN A 129 -1.51 -17.25 20.27
C ASN A 129 -1.91 -16.49 18.98
N ARG A 130 -3.17 -16.59 18.60
CA ARG A 130 -3.79 -15.97 17.43
C ARG A 130 -5.07 -15.21 17.76
N GLU A 131 -5.36 -14.97 19.03
CA GLU A 131 -6.59 -14.30 19.47
C GLU A 131 -6.69 -12.88 18.89
N ASP A 132 -5.55 -12.18 18.79
CA ASP A 132 -5.46 -10.85 18.20
C ASP A 132 -5.88 -10.88 16.72
N ILE A 133 -5.23 -11.70 15.88
CA ILE A 133 -5.57 -11.77 14.45
C ILE A 133 -6.95 -12.40 14.22
N GLN A 134 -7.39 -13.31 15.07
CA GLN A 134 -8.74 -13.85 15.01
C GLN A 134 -9.77 -12.75 15.20
N ALA A 135 -9.61 -11.89 16.21
CA ALA A 135 -10.48 -10.75 16.44
C ALA A 135 -10.49 -9.78 15.24
N PHE A 136 -9.31 -9.52 14.65
CA PHE A 136 -9.19 -8.67 13.47
C PHE A 136 -9.95 -9.22 12.25
N VAL A 137 -9.80 -10.51 11.97
CA VAL A 137 -10.48 -11.16 10.84
C VAL A 137 -11.99 -11.21 11.07
N GLN A 138 -12.42 -11.54 12.30
CA GLN A 138 -13.82 -11.60 12.65
C GLN A 138 -14.52 -10.23 12.64
N ALA A 139 -13.78 -9.15 12.92
CA ALA A 139 -14.34 -7.79 12.92
C ALA A 139 -15.03 -7.43 11.60
N VAL A 140 -14.50 -7.87 10.47
CA VAL A 140 -15.09 -7.59 9.14
C VAL A 140 -16.45 -8.27 8.94
N GLN A 141 -16.73 -9.33 9.72
CA GLN A 141 -18.00 -10.08 9.69
C GLN A 141 -19.07 -9.50 10.64
N LEU A 142 -18.68 -8.58 11.52
CA LEU A 142 -19.60 -7.94 12.45
C LEU A 142 -20.62 -7.05 11.74
N ASP A 143 -21.73 -6.75 12.41
CA ASP A 143 -22.59 -5.65 11.96
C ASP A 143 -21.84 -4.31 12.00
N ASN A 144 -22.41 -3.28 11.38
CA ASN A 144 -21.73 -2.00 11.24
C ASN A 144 -21.41 -1.33 12.58
N ALA A 145 -22.30 -1.42 13.56
CA ALA A 145 -22.08 -0.76 14.85
C ALA A 145 -20.91 -1.40 15.60
N ALA A 146 -20.90 -2.73 15.70
CA ALA A 146 -19.82 -3.48 16.36
C ALA A 146 -18.50 -3.37 15.59
N PHE A 147 -18.55 -3.36 14.24
CA PHE A 147 -17.34 -3.13 13.43
C PHE A 147 -16.76 -1.74 13.67
N TYR A 148 -17.58 -0.69 13.71
CA TYR A 148 -17.07 0.68 13.90
C TYR A 148 -16.50 0.88 15.31
N ASP A 149 -17.08 0.24 16.33
CA ASP A 149 -16.50 0.22 17.67
C ASP A 149 -15.12 -0.45 17.68
N PHE A 150 -15.01 -1.60 17.02
CA PHE A 150 -13.72 -2.29 16.84
C PHE A 150 -12.71 -1.42 16.07
N PHE A 151 -13.14 -0.77 14.99
CA PHE A 151 -12.29 0.09 14.16
C PHE A 151 -11.75 1.29 14.93
N GLU A 152 -12.58 1.91 15.79
CA GLU A 152 -12.18 3.05 16.64
C GLU A 152 -11.26 2.64 17.80
N THR A 153 -11.43 1.44 18.34
CA THR A 153 -10.73 1.04 19.57
C THR A 153 -9.53 0.14 19.32
N MET A 154 -9.62 -0.79 18.38
CA MET A 154 -8.64 -1.84 18.13
C MET A 154 -7.78 -1.63 16.89
N MET A 155 -8.07 -0.61 16.08
CA MET A 155 -7.26 -0.27 14.91
C MET A 155 -6.67 1.13 15.06
N ASP A 156 -5.46 1.33 14.57
CA ASP A 156 -4.91 2.68 14.37
C ASP A 156 -5.67 3.33 13.20
N LYS A 157 -6.80 3.94 13.53
CA LYS A 157 -7.75 4.48 12.57
C LYS A 157 -7.09 5.42 11.57
N GLU A 158 -6.24 6.32 12.04
CA GLU A 158 -5.57 7.29 11.17
C GLU A 158 -4.63 6.61 10.17
N ALA A 159 -3.88 5.61 10.63
CA ALA A 159 -3.01 4.83 9.77
C ALA A 159 -3.81 4.01 8.74
N PHE A 160 -4.93 3.37 9.13
CA PHE A 160 -5.77 2.63 8.19
C PHE A 160 -6.44 3.53 7.15
N LEU A 161 -6.98 4.68 7.54
CA LEU A 161 -7.58 5.63 6.60
C LEU A 161 -6.54 6.20 5.63
N THR A 162 -5.31 6.46 6.10
CA THR A 162 -4.20 6.90 5.26
C THR A 162 -3.75 5.80 4.30
N PHE A 163 -3.64 4.56 4.77
CA PHE A 163 -3.34 3.39 3.94
C PHE A 163 -4.36 3.22 2.81
N MET A 164 -5.65 3.27 3.14
CA MET A 164 -6.74 3.18 2.18
C MET A 164 -6.77 4.35 1.18
N ALA A 165 -6.44 5.56 1.66
CA ALA A 165 -6.30 6.72 0.78
C ALA A 165 -5.16 6.53 -0.23
N LEU A 166 -4.02 5.97 0.20
CA LEU A 166 -2.89 5.71 -0.68
C LEU A 166 -3.20 4.61 -1.70
N ASP A 167 -3.89 3.55 -1.30
CA ASP A 167 -4.39 2.52 -2.23
C ASP A 167 -5.29 3.13 -3.31
N ARG A 168 -6.17 4.03 -2.91
CA ARG A 168 -7.06 4.71 -3.86
C ARG A 168 -6.32 5.72 -4.73
N LEU A 169 -5.32 6.43 -4.21
CA LEU A 169 -4.45 7.34 -4.97
C LEU A 169 -3.69 6.63 -6.08
N THR A 170 -3.14 5.47 -5.76
CA THR A 170 -2.31 4.68 -6.68
C THR A 170 -3.12 3.71 -7.54
N ASP A 171 -4.40 3.53 -7.22
CA ASP A 171 -5.29 2.55 -7.85
C ASP A 171 -4.71 1.12 -7.81
N THR A 172 -4.08 0.78 -6.68
CA THR A 172 -3.55 -0.57 -6.51
C THR A 172 -4.67 -1.59 -6.43
N TYR A 173 -4.46 -2.75 -7.04
CA TYR A 173 -5.34 -3.91 -6.92
C TYR A 173 -4.67 -5.06 -6.14
N HIS A 174 -3.49 -4.79 -5.57
CA HIS A 174 -2.70 -5.81 -4.89
C HIS A 174 -3.11 -6.03 -3.43
N HIS A 175 -3.82 -5.10 -2.81
CA HIS A 175 -4.41 -5.27 -1.49
C HIS A 175 -5.87 -5.74 -1.62
N ASP A 176 -6.06 -6.89 -2.21
CA ASP A 176 -7.38 -7.49 -2.43
C ASP A 176 -7.84 -8.39 -1.28
N TYR A 177 -8.80 -9.25 -1.52
CA TYR A 177 -9.37 -10.14 -0.52
C TYR A 177 -8.46 -11.34 -0.17
N ASN A 178 -7.37 -11.61 -0.93
CA ASN A 178 -6.61 -12.84 -0.77
C ASN A 178 -5.09 -12.69 -0.60
N HIS A 179 -4.49 -11.49 -0.82
CA HIS A 179 -3.03 -11.37 -0.71
C HIS A 179 -2.51 -9.97 -0.41
N ASN A 180 -1.20 -9.91 -0.09
CA ASN A 180 -0.39 -8.71 0.10
C ASN A 180 -0.74 -7.85 1.32
N HIS A 181 -1.55 -8.34 2.25
CA HIS A 181 -1.79 -7.63 3.49
C HIS A 181 -0.68 -7.90 4.52
N LYS A 182 -0.18 -6.84 5.14
CA LYS A 182 0.74 -6.94 6.26
C LYS A 182 0.27 -6.01 7.35
N ILE A 183 0.15 -6.55 8.57
CA ILE A 183 -0.31 -5.81 9.73
C ILE A 183 0.57 -6.10 10.93
N TYR A 184 0.74 -5.08 11.75
CA TYR A 184 1.40 -5.15 13.03
C TYR A 184 0.37 -4.96 14.14
N PHE A 185 0.43 -5.77 15.17
CA PHE A 185 -0.31 -5.57 16.41
C PHE A 185 0.61 -4.97 17.46
N ASP A 186 0.32 -3.74 17.86
CA ASP A 186 1.03 -3.03 18.91
C ASP A 186 0.52 -3.50 20.28
N PRO A 187 1.32 -4.25 21.06
CA PRO A 187 0.89 -4.77 22.34
C PRO A 187 0.75 -3.71 23.45
N TYR A 188 1.34 -2.52 23.22
CA TYR A 188 1.22 -1.41 24.16
C TYR A 188 -0.08 -0.63 23.97
N LYS A 189 -0.43 -0.38 22.72
CA LYS A 189 -1.69 0.31 22.37
C LYS A 189 -2.89 -0.62 22.34
N GLY A 190 -2.68 -1.92 22.15
CA GLY A 190 -3.73 -2.89 21.86
C GLY A 190 -4.35 -2.68 20.48
N GLN A 191 -3.61 -2.14 19.52
CA GLN A 191 -4.14 -1.73 18.23
C GLN A 191 -3.37 -2.37 17.08
N PHE A 192 -4.09 -2.62 16.00
CA PHE A 192 -3.52 -3.01 14.71
C PHE A 192 -3.09 -1.78 13.91
N GLU A 193 -1.93 -1.87 13.25
CA GLU A 193 -1.39 -0.86 12.35
C GLU A 193 -1.06 -1.51 11.00
N PRO A 194 -1.48 -0.95 9.85
CA PRO A 194 -1.15 -1.51 8.55
C PRO A 194 0.30 -1.24 8.20
N ILE A 195 0.94 -2.20 7.54
CA ILE A 195 2.29 -2.06 6.98
C ILE A 195 2.15 -1.94 5.48
N GLN A 196 2.68 -0.87 4.91
CA GLN A 196 2.66 -0.69 3.47
C GLN A 196 3.49 -1.76 2.77
N TRP A 197 2.88 -2.43 1.81
CA TRP A 197 3.51 -3.51 1.06
C TRP A 197 2.96 -3.59 -0.35
N ASP A 198 3.83 -3.85 -1.33
CA ASP A 198 3.50 -4.24 -2.71
C ASP A 198 2.36 -3.44 -3.36
N LEU A 199 2.46 -2.11 -3.30
CA LEU A 199 1.51 -1.20 -3.97
C LEU A 199 1.42 -1.46 -5.48
N ASN A 200 2.45 -2.08 -6.01
CA ASN A 200 2.66 -2.58 -7.34
C ASN A 200 1.79 -1.92 -8.42
N ASN A 201 2.35 -0.88 -8.96
CA ASN A 201 1.98 -0.35 -10.26
C ASN A 201 0.62 0.32 -10.33
N TRP A 202 0.71 1.56 -10.52
CA TRP A 202 -0.41 2.39 -10.91
C TRP A 202 -1.19 1.73 -12.03
N ASN A 203 -2.46 1.49 -11.81
CA ASN A 203 -3.32 0.77 -12.75
C ASN A 203 -3.41 1.57 -14.06
N ASN A 204 -3.46 0.84 -15.18
CA ASN A 204 -3.67 1.43 -16.50
C ASN A 204 -5.11 1.97 -16.71
N ILE A 205 -5.99 1.82 -15.73
CA ILE A 205 -7.40 2.25 -15.80
C ILE A 205 -7.63 3.38 -14.80
N PRO A 206 -7.28 4.64 -15.13
CA PRO A 206 -7.32 5.74 -14.16
C PRO A 206 -8.73 6.15 -13.71
N LYS A 207 -9.78 5.58 -14.32
CA LYS A 207 -11.19 5.95 -14.10
C LYS A 207 -11.99 4.93 -13.31
N LYS A 208 -11.34 4.02 -12.59
CA LYS A 208 -12.02 2.98 -11.81
C LYS A 208 -11.47 2.96 -10.39
N ASP A 209 -12.36 2.94 -9.41
CA ASP A 209 -12.00 2.61 -8.03
C ASP A 209 -12.12 1.11 -7.84
N LEU A 210 -10.98 0.45 -7.67
CA LEU A 210 -10.92 -0.97 -7.37
C LEU A 210 -10.94 -1.13 -5.84
N SER A 211 -12.11 -1.45 -5.29
CA SER A 211 -12.25 -1.81 -3.88
C SER A 211 -12.47 -3.33 -3.82
N LEU A 212 -11.38 -4.07 -3.74
CA LEU A 212 -11.41 -5.54 -3.67
C LEU A 212 -11.17 -6.07 -2.25
N ASN A 213 -11.02 -5.19 -1.29
CA ASN A 213 -10.67 -5.49 0.08
C ASN A 213 -11.90 -5.41 0.97
N PRO A 214 -12.34 -6.51 1.62
CA PRO A 214 -13.52 -6.50 2.49
C PRO A 214 -13.46 -5.48 3.62
N LEU A 215 -12.29 -5.26 4.23
CA LEU A 215 -12.11 -4.24 5.26
C LEU A 215 -12.36 -2.83 4.70
N LEU A 216 -11.79 -2.50 3.54
CA LEU A 216 -12.01 -1.20 2.89
C LEU A 216 -13.49 -0.99 2.55
N LEU A 217 -14.17 -2.01 2.02
CA LEU A 217 -15.60 -1.93 1.72
C LEU A 217 -16.39 -1.60 2.98
N LYS A 218 -16.10 -2.30 4.09
CA LYS A 218 -16.76 -2.10 5.38
C LYS A 218 -16.52 -0.69 5.95
N VAL A 219 -15.29 -0.18 5.87
CA VAL A 219 -14.95 1.18 6.28
C VAL A 219 -15.71 2.22 5.44
N LYS A 220 -15.80 2.02 4.13
CA LYS A 220 -16.49 2.96 3.21
C LYS A 220 -18.02 2.99 3.38
N GLU A 221 -18.62 1.99 4.02
CA GLU A 221 -20.04 2.05 4.39
C GLU A 221 -20.33 3.15 5.42
N ASN A 222 -19.32 3.61 6.18
CA ASN A 222 -19.43 4.77 7.04
C ASN A 222 -19.10 6.06 6.27
N PRO A 223 -20.07 6.97 6.07
CA PRO A 223 -19.83 8.20 5.31
C PRO A 223 -18.76 9.11 5.92
N LEU A 224 -18.55 9.05 7.25
CA LEU A 224 -17.52 9.85 7.92
C LEU A 224 -16.12 9.34 7.60
N TYR A 225 -15.93 8.02 7.52
CA TYR A 225 -14.64 7.43 7.17
C TYR A 225 -14.34 7.60 5.67
N ASP A 226 -15.34 7.41 4.82
CA ASP A 226 -15.18 7.67 3.39
C ASP A 226 -14.83 9.15 3.12
N ALA A 227 -15.49 10.08 3.83
CA ALA A 227 -15.13 11.51 3.80
C ALA A 227 -13.72 11.79 4.32
N ALA A 228 -13.27 11.07 5.34
CA ALA A 228 -11.91 11.22 5.86
C ALA A 228 -10.86 10.73 4.85
N ILE A 229 -11.11 9.62 4.16
CA ILE A 229 -10.26 9.13 3.06
C ILE A 229 -10.21 10.17 1.93
N ASP A 230 -11.35 10.69 1.50
CA ASP A 230 -11.44 11.74 0.47
C ASP A 230 -10.69 13.01 0.87
N LYS A 231 -10.77 13.41 2.14
CA LYS A 231 -10.03 14.55 2.68
C LYS A 231 -8.51 14.33 2.61
N ILE A 232 -8.02 13.16 3.01
CA ILE A 232 -6.60 12.82 2.93
C ILE A 232 -6.11 12.93 1.49
N ILE A 233 -6.87 12.37 0.53
CA ILE A 233 -6.55 12.43 -0.89
C ILE A 233 -6.53 13.87 -1.41
N PHE A 234 -7.55 14.66 -1.05
CA PHE A 234 -7.63 16.05 -1.45
C PHE A 234 -6.45 16.87 -0.92
N GLU A 235 -6.13 16.74 0.38
CA GLU A 235 -4.99 17.43 0.99
C GLU A 235 -3.66 16.98 0.39
N PHE A 236 -3.51 15.70 0.06
CA PHE A 236 -2.33 15.20 -0.66
C PHE A 236 -2.13 15.93 -1.98
N TYR A 237 -3.17 16.05 -2.81
CA TYR A 237 -3.07 16.76 -4.09
C TYR A 237 -2.87 18.27 -3.92
N LYS A 238 -3.55 18.90 -2.97
CA LYS A 238 -3.45 20.32 -2.65
C LYS A 238 -2.04 20.70 -2.20
N ASN A 239 -1.41 19.84 -1.40
CA ASN A 239 -0.07 20.05 -0.85
C ASN A 239 1.04 19.52 -1.77
N LYS A 240 0.77 19.38 -3.06
CA LYS A 240 1.74 18.93 -4.08
C LYS A 240 2.29 17.52 -3.85
N GLY A 241 1.53 16.64 -3.20
CA GLY A 241 1.93 15.27 -2.93
C GLY A 241 2.22 14.46 -4.20
N LEU A 242 1.41 14.64 -5.26
CA LEU A 242 1.68 13.99 -6.54
C LEU A 242 2.97 14.49 -7.19
N GLU A 243 3.21 15.78 -7.17
CA GLU A 243 4.45 16.40 -7.70
C GLU A 243 5.66 15.90 -6.91
N ARG A 244 5.52 15.71 -5.59
CA ARG A 244 6.54 15.11 -4.74
C ARG A 244 6.80 13.65 -5.12
N LEU A 245 5.76 12.83 -5.27
CA LEU A 245 5.85 11.43 -5.71
C LEU A 245 6.57 11.32 -7.06
N ILE A 246 6.15 12.10 -8.05
CA ILE A 246 6.78 12.13 -9.38
C ILE A 246 8.25 12.56 -9.31
N SER A 247 8.57 13.52 -8.44
CA SER A 247 9.96 13.99 -8.24
C SER A 247 10.84 12.88 -7.68
N ILE A 248 10.36 12.12 -6.69
CA ILE A 248 11.08 10.97 -6.12
C ILE A 248 11.29 9.90 -7.19
N TYR A 249 10.24 9.57 -7.95
CA TYR A 249 10.30 8.58 -9.02
C TYR A 249 11.35 8.98 -10.08
N LYS A 250 11.28 10.20 -10.60
CA LYS A 250 12.26 10.71 -11.58
C LYS A 250 13.68 10.69 -11.02
N LYS A 251 13.86 11.10 -9.77
CA LYS A 251 15.17 11.14 -9.12
C LYS A 251 15.76 9.73 -8.97
N SER A 252 15.02 8.76 -8.43
CA SER A 252 15.48 7.40 -8.26
C SER A 252 15.83 6.74 -9.59
N THR A 253 15.02 6.97 -10.63
CA THR A 253 15.26 6.47 -11.98
C THR A 253 16.51 7.09 -12.61
N SER A 254 16.64 8.43 -12.57
CA SER A 254 17.78 9.13 -13.18
C SER A 254 19.12 8.77 -12.50
N GLN A 255 19.12 8.64 -11.20
CA GLN A 255 20.31 8.23 -10.44
C GLN A 255 20.77 6.80 -10.77
N SER A 256 19.86 5.95 -11.20
CA SER A 256 20.13 4.55 -11.53
C SER A 256 20.37 4.31 -13.02
N LEU A 257 20.12 5.31 -13.87
CA LEU A 257 20.06 5.11 -15.32
C LEU A 257 21.38 4.59 -15.94
N GLU A 258 22.51 5.14 -15.55
CA GLU A 258 23.83 4.69 -16.04
C GLU A 258 24.13 3.25 -15.59
N ASP A 259 23.78 2.91 -14.38
CA ASP A 259 23.95 1.56 -13.86
C ASP A 259 22.98 0.56 -14.54
N ILE A 260 21.76 1.00 -14.88
CA ILE A 260 20.82 0.22 -15.69
C ILE A 260 21.37 0.01 -17.10
N ARG A 261 21.97 1.03 -17.70
CA ARG A 261 22.66 0.91 -19.01
C ARG A 261 23.81 -0.08 -18.97
N ALA A 262 24.60 -0.07 -17.90
CA ALA A 262 25.71 -0.99 -17.69
C ALA A 262 25.28 -2.42 -17.33
N ASN A 263 24.00 -2.62 -16.94
CA ASN A 263 23.50 -3.95 -16.56
C ASN A 263 23.40 -4.88 -17.78
N LYS A 264 24.16 -5.98 -17.75
CA LYS A 264 24.19 -6.99 -18.84
C LYS A 264 22.87 -7.74 -19.00
N ASN A 265 22.10 -7.89 -17.93
CA ASN A 265 20.83 -8.64 -17.90
C ASN A 265 19.68 -7.68 -17.56
N ARG A 266 19.11 -7.07 -18.59
CA ARG A 266 17.97 -6.15 -18.49
C ARG A 266 16.71 -6.87 -18.95
N ASP A 267 16.13 -7.63 -18.06
CA ASP A 267 14.93 -8.41 -18.35
C ASP A 267 13.77 -7.91 -17.49
N ALA A 268 12.59 -7.80 -18.09
CA ALA A 268 11.33 -7.50 -17.43
C ALA A 268 10.39 -8.71 -17.48
N ALA A 269 9.51 -8.82 -16.50
CA ALA A 269 8.43 -9.79 -16.56
C ALA A 269 7.38 -9.34 -17.58
N SER A 270 6.95 -10.26 -18.38
CA SER A 270 5.82 -10.09 -19.28
C SER A 270 4.84 -11.24 -19.11
N SER A 271 3.56 -10.94 -18.99
CA SER A 271 2.50 -11.94 -18.99
C SER A 271 1.96 -12.10 -20.43
N GLN A 272 2.03 -13.30 -20.98
CA GLN A 272 1.43 -13.60 -22.27
C GLN A 272 0.40 -14.72 -22.13
N HIS A 273 -0.67 -14.63 -22.92
CA HIS A 273 -1.64 -15.70 -23.08
C HIS A 273 -1.28 -16.49 -24.33
N GLN A 274 -0.76 -17.71 -24.16
CA GLN A 274 -0.57 -18.64 -25.24
C GLN A 274 -1.42 -19.89 -25.00
N GLY A 275 -2.29 -20.21 -25.95
CA GLY A 275 -3.08 -21.45 -25.91
C GLY A 275 -4.01 -21.57 -24.69
N GLY A 276 -4.53 -20.45 -24.14
CA GLY A 276 -5.43 -20.47 -22.99
C GLY A 276 -4.72 -20.50 -21.62
N LEU A 277 -3.41 -20.65 -21.59
CA LEU A 277 -2.61 -20.63 -20.36
C LEU A 277 -1.93 -19.27 -20.18
N ARG A 278 -2.10 -18.68 -19.00
CA ARG A 278 -1.37 -17.47 -18.60
C ARG A 278 0.02 -17.86 -18.12
N GLY A 279 1.05 -17.48 -18.87
CA GLY A 279 2.46 -17.68 -18.49
C GLY A 279 3.19 -16.37 -18.23
N TRP A 280 4.18 -16.40 -17.34
CA TRP A 280 5.12 -15.32 -17.13
C TRP A 280 6.43 -15.62 -17.85
N TYR A 281 6.95 -14.66 -18.59
CA TYR A 281 8.18 -14.78 -19.37
C TYR A 281 9.12 -13.63 -19.01
N SER A 282 10.43 -13.92 -19.09
CA SER A 282 11.47 -12.89 -19.01
C SER A 282 11.72 -12.33 -20.39
N VAL A 283 11.53 -11.03 -20.55
CA VAL A 283 11.72 -10.34 -21.83
C VAL A 283 12.77 -9.24 -21.64
N PRO A 284 13.84 -9.25 -22.47
CA PRO A 284 14.82 -8.17 -22.44
C PRO A 284 14.17 -6.84 -22.85
N PHE A 285 14.62 -5.74 -22.26
CA PHE A 285 14.16 -4.40 -22.58
C PHE A 285 15.31 -3.46 -22.95
N THR A 286 15.00 -2.45 -23.75
CA THR A 286 15.91 -1.37 -24.12
C THR A 286 15.81 -0.20 -23.14
N ILE A 287 16.82 0.65 -23.08
CA ILE A 287 16.78 1.89 -22.28
C ILE A 287 15.63 2.80 -22.74
N LYS A 288 15.36 2.86 -24.04
CA LYS A 288 14.24 3.65 -24.59
C LYS A 288 12.88 3.15 -24.04
N GLU A 289 12.67 1.85 -24.00
CA GLU A 289 11.43 1.27 -23.41
C GLU A 289 11.32 1.57 -21.92
N PHE A 290 12.45 1.55 -21.19
CA PHE A 290 12.49 1.92 -19.78
C PHE A 290 12.09 3.39 -19.55
N GLU A 291 12.66 4.32 -20.34
CA GLU A 291 12.33 5.73 -20.28
C GLU A 291 10.86 6.01 -20.69
N GLN A 292 10.37 5.34 -21.73
CA GLN A 292 8.96 5.42 -22.14
C GLN A 292 8.01 4.86 -21.06
N GLY A 293 8.41 3.83 -20.35
CA GLY A 293 7.67 3.29 -19.19
C GLY A 293 7.50 4.34 -18.10
N LEU A 294 8.57 5.07 -17.75
CA LEU A 294 8.52 6.16 -16.78
C LEU A 294 7.52 7.27 -17.19
N GLU A 295 7.59 7.69 -18.44
CA GLU A 295 6.68 8.73 -18.95
C GLU A 295 5.22 8.28 -18.92
N LYS A 296 4.97 7.03 -19.31
CA LYS A 296 3.63 6.42 -19.25
C LYS A 296 3.09 6.38 -17.82
N ASP A 297 3.89 5.96 -16.86
CA ASP A 297 3.49 5.89 -15.47
C ASP A 297 3.13 7.28 -14.92
N ILE A 298 3.89 8.31 -15.26
CA ILE A 298 3.59 9.69 -14.86
C ILE A 298 2.26 10.16 -15.47
N GLN A 299 1.99 9.83 -16.74
CA GLN A 299 0.71 10.15 -17.38
C GLN A 299 -0.47 9.45 -16.70
N ILE A 300 -0.29 8.18 -16.28
CA ILE A 300 -1.32 7.43 -15.53
C ILE A 300 -1.62 8.13 -14.21
N LEU A 301 -0.60 8.51 -13.44
CA LEU A 301 -0.77 9.23 -12.18
C LEU A 301 -1.47 10.59 -12.35
N GLN A 302 -1.12 11.34 -13.38
CA GLN A 302 -1.77 12.62 -13.68
C GLN A 302 -3.23 12.43 -14.10
N SER A 303 -3.52 11.40 -14.89
CA SER A 303 -4.87 11.04 -15.28
C SER A 303 -5.70 10.59 -14.09
N ARG A 304 -5.10 9.86 -13.16
CA ARG A 304 -5.74 9.44 -11.90
C ARG A 304 -6.09 10.63 -11.03
N LYS A 305 -5.16 11.59 -10.86
CA LYS A 305 -5.43 12.85 -10.16
C LYS A 305 -6.65 13.57 -10.76
N SER A 306 -6.68 13.73 -12.08
CA SER A 306 -7.78 14.40 -12.77
C SER A 306 -9.11 13.69 -12.52
N TYR A 307 -9.13 12.36 -12.62
CA TYR A 307 -10.32 11.56 -12.35
C TYR A 307 -10.84 11.72 -10.92
N ILE A 308 -9.95 11.60 -9.92
CA ILE A 308 -10.34 11.71 -8.51
C ILE A 308 -10.85 13.12 -8.20
N LEU A 309 -10.13 14.16 -8.62
CA LEU A 309 -10.57 15.54 -8.40
C LEU A 309 -11.92 15.84 -9.08
N ASP A 310 -12.17 15.25 -10.25
CA ASP A 310 -13.45 15.35 -10.94
C ASP A 310 -14.60 14.68 -10.15
N LEU A 311 -14.32 13.54 -9.49
CA LEU A 311 -15.28 12.90 -8.58
C LEU A 311 -15.56 13.78 -7.36
N LEU A 312 -14.53 14.31 -6.72
CA LEU A 312 -14.67 15.15 -5.52
C LEU A 312 -15.41 16.46 -5.83
N ASN A 313 -15.20 17.03 -7.01
CA ASN A 313 -15.86 18.28 -7.44
C ASN A 313 -17.33 18.12 -7.85
N LYS A 314 -17.85 16.90 -7.99
CA LYS A 314 -19.25 16.66 -8.31
C LYS A 314 -20.20 16.85 -7.14
N SER A 315 -19.69 17.01 -5.94
CA SER A 315 -20.49 17.25 -4.76
C SER A 315 -20.88 18.72 -4.65
N LYS A 316 -22.17 19.00 -4.49
CA LYS A 316 -22.73 20.35 -4.30
C LYS A 316 -23.45 20.41 -2.97
N ILE A 317 -23.24 21.51 -2.26
CA ILE A 317 -23.96 21.82 -1.03
C ILE A 317 -24.84 23.04 -1.29
N GLU A 318 -26.14 22.89 -1.06
CA GLU A 318 -27.08 23.99 -0.93
C GLU A 318 -27.47 24.09 0.53
N PHE A 319 -27.46 25.29 1.10
CA PHE A 319 -27.94 25.49 2.46
C PHE A 319 -28.99 26.59 2.50
N LYS A 320 -29.96 26.44 3.38
CA LYS A 320 -30.98 27.43 3.70
C LYS A 320 -30.96 27.70 5.21
N THR A 321 -30.96 28.95 5.57
CA THR A 321 -31.09 29.41 6.96
C THR A 321 -32.49 29.92 7.20
N GLN A 322 -33.11 29.52 8.32
CA GLN A 322 -34.39 30.01 8.77
C GLN A 322 -34.30 30.35 10.25
N GLU A 323 -34.67 31.56 10.63
CA GLU A 323 -34.77 31.95 12.05
C GLU A 323 -36.11 31.48 12.62
N ILE A 324 -36.02 30.70 13.71
CA ILE A 324 -37.17 30.23 14.48
C ILE A 324 -36.90 30.48 15.94
N GLN A 325 -37.67 31.33 16.57
CA GLN A 325 -37.63 31.63 18.03
C GLN A 325 -36.20 31.91 18.55
N ASN A 326 -35.50 32.87 17.97
CA ASN A 326 -34.12 33.22 18.27
C ASN A 326 -33.07 32.11 18.07
N LYS A 327 -33.39 31.09 17.29
CA LYS A 327 -32.45 30.06 16.86
C LYS A 327 -32.42 30.01 15.33
N SER A 328 -31.24 29.83 14.77
CA SER A 328 -31.10 29.64 13.32
C SER A 328 -31.14 28.16 13.01
N LEU A 329 -32.16 27.74 12.25
CA LEU A 329 -32.20 26.41 11.64
C LEU A 329 -31.46 26.48 10.31
N VAL A 330 -30.43 25.67 10.19
CA VAL A 330 -29.66 25.53 8.92
C VAL A 330 -29.98 24.17 8.32
N THR A 331 -30.59 24.18 7.13
CA THR A 331 -30.91 22.97 6.38
C THR A 331 -29.89 22.84 5.23
N PHE A 332 -29.20 21.71 5.18
CA PHE A 332 -28.25 21.38 4.11
C PHE A 332 -28.88 20.38 3.14
N LYS A 333 -28.73 20.66 1.85
CA LYS A 333 -29.02 19.70 0.79
C LYS A 333 -27.70 19.37 0.11
N VAL A 334 -27.26 18.13 0.24
CA VAL A 334 -26.04 17.62 -0.39
C VAL A 334 -26.43 16.84 -1.65
N GLN A 335 -25.76 17.13 -2.76
CA GLN A 335 -25.88 16.41 -4.01
C GLN A 335 -24.49 16.04 -4.49
N GLY A 336 -24.25 14.78 -4.83
CA GLY A 336 -22.98 14.29 -5.35
C GLY A 336 -22.62 12.92 -4.81
N ASN A 337 -21.46 12.43 -5.27
CA ASN A 337 -21.00 11.07 -4.99
C ASN A 337 -19.92 11.03 -3.88
N SER A 338 -19.49 12.19 -3.40
CA SER A 338 -18.47 12.28 -2.35
C SER A 338 -19.09 12.74 -1.04
N PRO A 339 -18.74 12.13 0.09
CA PRO A 339 -19.16 12.58 1.40
C PRO A 339 -18.59 13.97 1.70
N ILE A 340 -19.36 14.76 2.42
CA ILE A 340 -19.01 16.14 2.77
C ILE A 340 -18.99 16.26 4.27
N SER A 341 -17.87 16.73 4.81
CA SER A 341 -17.75 17.10 6.21
C SER A 341 -18.00 18.59 6.38
N LEU A 342 -18.91 18.95 7.27
CA LEU A 342 -19.18 20.32 7.66
C LEU A 342 -18.51 20.61 8.99
N SER A 343 -17.64 21.63 9.04
CA SER A 343 -17.07 22.14 10.28
C SER A 343 -17.57 23.55 10.58
N PHE A 344 -18.01 23.76 11.79
CA PHE A 344 -18.50 25.06 12.25
C PHE A 344 -17.49 25.66 13.21
N PRO A 345 -16.96 26.88 12.96
CA PRO A 345 -15.86 27.46 13.74
C PRO A 345 -16.22 27.80 15.19
N ASN A 346 -17.49 27.84 15.56
CA ASN A 346 -17.96 28.28 16.87
C ASN A 346 -18.93 27.31 17.55
N GLY A 347 -18.72 26.02 17.42
CA GLY A 347 -19.43 25.03 18.24
C GLY A 347 -20.94 25.08 18.11
N LEU A 348 -21.50 24.84 16.95
CA LEU A 348 -22.88 24.40 16.82
C LEU A 348 -23.00 22.99 17.41
N THR A 349 -23.64 22.88 18.57
CA THR A 349 -24.13 21.58 19.05
C THR A 349 -25.38 21.23 18.26
N ALA A 350 -25.33 20.12 17.54
CA ALA A 350 -26.50 19.51 16.93
C ALA A 350 -27.35 18.81 17.99
#